data_c57ce09354b59792431715d891170923
#
_entry.id   c57ce09354b59792431715d891170923
#
_cell.length_a   1.000
_cell.length_b   1.000
_cell.length_c   1.000
_cell.angle_alpha   90.00
_cell.angle_beta   90.00
_cell.angle_gamma   90.00
#
_symmetry.space_group_name_H-M   'P 1'
#
loop_
_entity.id
_entity.type
_entity.pdbx_description
1 polymer ?
#
loop_
_entity_poly.entity_id
_entity_poly.type
_entity_poly.pdbx_seq_one_letter_code
_entity_poly.pdbx_strand_id
1 'polypeptide(L)'
;MKITTPKYPWQNYNFGSISLCMIMRDNAKTLARCLNSVLGLVDEIIIVDTGSKDNSIEIAKTYGARIITDPWQDDFSRPRNIGIEQARGQWIFIMDPDEIILQKDHNAIKWLTRDKKFVAFWITTFNYGPRNFRMDYKFVGKDGDPLGRYEGYVPSTKTRFFKNGLGIRFEGCWHELVDWYIRRNKLLQGSAPIPVHHWTSEISQKSDKDKSSFYLKMGEKKVREWPTHAQAHWELATAEMIAGLRKRASRSLATSFRLGFNRPDMYFSLSRCQRLLGNTEKADLAFQKGVCVQYPALTHIDPNKKPKNILLDGL
;
A
#
# COMPACT_ATOMS: atom_id res chain seq x y z
N MET A 1 -34.46 -20.45 -31.52
CA MET A 1 -33.10 -19.95 -31.77
C MET A 1 -32.28 -20.25 -30.54
N LYS A 2 -31.37 -21.23 -30.55
CA LYS A 2 -30.50 -21.55 -29.40
C LYS A 2 -29.44 -20.46 -29.33
N ILE A 3 -29.46 -19.66 -28.27
CA ILE A 3 -28.41 -18.72 -27.98
C ILE A 3 -27.19 -19.56 -27.57
N THR A 4 -26.25 -19.77 -28.48
CA THR A 4 -24.94 -20.34 -28.17
C THR A 4 -24.16 -19.27 -27.46
N THR A 5 -23.96 -19.44 -26.15
CA THR A 5 -23.00 -18.65 -25.41
C THR A 5 -21.63 -18.75 -26.08
N PRO A 6 -20.93 -17.63 -26.35
CA PRO A 6 -19.61 -17.70 -26.96
C PRO A 6 -18.69 -18.52 -26.03
N LYS A 7 -18.12 -19.59 -26.57
CA LYS A 7 -17.03 -20.32 -25.90
C LYS A 7 -15.85 -19.37 -25.79
N TYR A 8 -15.62 -18.83 -24.62
CA TYR A 8 -14.43 -18.04 -24.36
C TYR A 8 -13.19 -18.94 -24.48
N PRO A 9 -12.13 -18.54 -25.20
CA PRO A 9 -10.98 -19.40 -25.51
C PRO A 9 -10.20 -19.89 -24.28
N TRP A 10 -10.48 -19.40 -23.08
CA TRP A 10 -9.80 -19.73 -21.82
C TRP A 10 -10.42 -20.88 -21.02
N GLN A 11 -11.53 -21.47 -21.44
CA GLN A 11 -12.16 -22.59 -20.71
C GLN A 11 -11.32 -23.88 -20.62
N ASN A 12 -10.24 -23.96 -21.42
CA ASN A 12 -9.37 -25.14 -21.48
C ASN A 12 -7.98 -24.92 -20.81
N TYR A 13 -7.75 -23.79 -20.14
CA TYR A 13 -6.47 -23.54 -19.51
C TYR A 13 -6.46 -23.96 -18.03
N ASN A 14 -5.45 -24.74 -17.64
CA ASN A 14 -5.19 -25.06 -16.24
C ASN A 14 -4.44 -23.88 -15.59
N PHE A 15 -5.13 -23.13 -14.74
CA PHE A 15 -4.57 -22.05 -13.94
C PHE A 15 -4.09 -22.56 -12.58
N GLY A 16 -3.06 -21.95 -12.03
CA GLY A 16 -2.64 -22.22 -10.67
C GLY A 16 -3.70 -21.79 -9.66
N SER A 17 -3.88 -22.57 -8.61
CA SER A 17 -4.81 -22.25 -7.52
C SER A 17 -4.34 -21.01 -6.73
N ILE A 18 -5.30 -20.19 -6.30
CA ILE A 18 -5.07 -18.90 -5.65
C ILE A 18 -5.68 -18.92 -4.25
N SER A 19 -4.86 -18.65 -3.23
CA SER A 19 -5.33 -18.37 -1.87
C SER A 19 -5.42 -16.86 -1.66
N LEU A 20 -6.61 -16.35 -1.32
CA LEU A 20 -6.74 -15.02 -0.74
C LEU A 20 -6.26 -15.07 0.71
N CYS A 21 -5.29 -14.23 1.07
CA CYS A 21 -4.87 -14.03 2.45
C CYS A 21 -5.16 -12.59 2.88
N MET A 22 -5.84 -12.44 3.99
CA MET A 22 -6.33 -11.17 4.50
C MET A 22 -6.15 -11.09 6.01
N ILE A 23 -5.85 -9.90 6.52
CA ILE A 23 -5.98 -9.57 7.94
C ILE A 23 -7.21 -8.70 8.12
N MET A 24 -7.94 -8.87 9.22
CA MET A 24 -9.13 -8.06 9.46
C MET A 24 -9.26 -7.65 10.92
N ARG A 25 -9.93 -6.52 11.13
CA ARG A 25 -10.45 -6.08 12.42
C ARG A 25 -11.55 -5.05 12.24
N ASP A 26 -12.76 -5.37 12.73
CA ASP A 26 -13.93 -4.48 12.69
C ASP A 26 -14.24 -3.94 11.27
N ASN A 27 -14.37 -4.85 10.30
CA ASN A 27 -14.58 -4.54 8.88
C ASN A 27 -15.98 -4.94 8.35
N ALA A 28 -16.97 -5.14 9.21
CA ALA A 28 -18.30 -5.60 8.79
C ALA A 28 -18.94 -4.76 7.68
N LYS A 29 -18.63 -3.47 7.60
CA LYS A 29 -19.18 -2.54 6.59
C LYS A 29 -18.66 -2.79 5.16
N THR A 30 -17.46 -3.30 5.02
CA THR A 30 -16.75 -3.39 3.72
C THR A 30 -16.49 -4.83 3.29
N LEU A 31 -16.33 -5.74 4.26
CA LEU A 31 -15.87 -7.10 4.05
C LEU A 31 -16.71 -7.88 3.04
N ALA A 32 -18.06 -7.81 3.13
CA ALA A 32 -18.93 -8.52 2.20
C ALA A 32 -18.71 -8.08 0.75
N ARG A 33 -18.53 -6.77 0.50
CA ARG A 33 -18.22 -6.25 -0.83
C ARG A 33 -16.86 -6.73 -1.33
N CYS A 34 -15.84 -6.73 -0.47
CA CYS A 34 -14.52 -7.24 -0.78
C CYS A 34 -14.59 -8.71 -1.17
N LEU A 35 -15.20 -9.56 -0.35
CA LEU A 35 -15.28 -11.00 -0.59
C LEU A 35 -16.12 -11.34 -1.83
N ASN A 36 -17.22 -10.62 -2.07
CA ASN A 36 -17.99 -10.76 -3.32
C ASN A 36 -17.13 -10.46 -4.55
N SER A 37 -16.22 -9.50 -4.46
CA SER A 37 -15.40 -9.10 -5.60
C SER A 37 -14.36 -10.15 -6.03
N VAL A 38 -14.07 -11.13 -5.19
CA VAL A 38 -13.10 -12.20 -5.47
C VAL A 38 -13.74 -13.58 -5.69
N LEU A 39 -15.07 -13.68 -5.62
CA LEU A 39 -15.78 -14.93 -5.91
C LEU A 39 -15.49 -15.39 -7.35
N GLY A 40 -15.11 -16.66 -7.50
CA GLY A 40 -14.71 -17.23 -8.79
C GLY A 40 -13.32 -16.83 -9.28
N LEU A 41 -12.59 -15.97 -8.54
CA LEU A 41 -11.18 -15.67 -8.76
C LEU A 41 -10.28 -16.56 -7.92
N VAL A 42 -10.61 -16.72 -6.64
CA VAL A 42 -9.78 -17.43 -5.66
C VAL A 42 -10.38 -18.80 -5.31
N ASP A 43 -9.52 -19.74 -4.94
CA ASP A 43 -9.90 -21.13 -4.61
C ASP A 43 -10.09 -21.33 -3.11
N GLU A 44 -9.45 -20.50 -2.28
CA GLU A 44 -9.66 -20.45 -0.84
C GLU A 44 -9.53 -19.04 -0.29
N ILE A 45 -10.16 -18.80 0.85
CA ILE A 45 -10.12 -17.54 1.58
C ILE A 45 -9.61 -17.82 2.98
N ILE A 46 -8.52 -17.14 3.37
CA ILE A 46 -7.91 -17.23 4.69
C ILE A 46 -7.91 -15.83 5.30
N ILE A 47 -8.54 -15.71 6.44
CA ILE A 47 -8.65 -14.43 7.15
C ILE A 47 -8.06 -14.60 8.54
N VAL A 48 -7.08 -13.76 8.87
CA VAL A 48 -6.56 -13.66 10.23
C VAL A 48 -7.25 -12.49 10.92
N ASP A 49 -8.09 -12.82 11.89
CA ASP A 49 -8.80 -11.84 12.71
C ASP A 49 -7.93 -11.39 13.88
N THR A 50 -7.72 -10.09 13.98
CA THR A 50 -6.86 -9.48 15.01
C THR A 50 -7.64 -8.92 16.20
N GLY A 51 -8.88 -9.39 16.39
CA GLY A 51 -9.73 -9.06 17.52
C GLY A 51 -10.92 -8.18 17.15
N SER A 52 -11.69 -8.60 16.14
CA SER A 52 -12.95 -7.96 15.76
C SER A 52 -14.00 -8.06 16.88
N LYS A 53 -14.78 -7.00 17.03
CA LYS A 53 -15.90 -6.88 17.98
C LYS A 53 -17.24 -6.70 17.28
N ASP A 54 -17.22 -6.50 15.97
CA ASP A 54 -18.39 -6.39 15.12
C ASP A 54 -18.70 -7.74 14.42
N ASN A 55 -19.63 -7.74 13.49
CA ASN A 55 -20.07 -8.95 12.77
C ASN A 55 -19.12 -9.41 11.67
N SER A 56 -17.86 -8.94 11.64
CA SER A 56 -16.88 -9.30 10.58
C SER A 56 -16.66 -10.81 10.49
N ILE A 57 -16.55 -11.50 11.63
CA ILE A 57 -16.31 -12.95 11.69
C ILE A 57 -17.49 -13.70 11.08
N GLU A 58 -18.73 -13.34 11.45
CA GLU A 58 -19.94 -13.96 10.93
C GLU A 58 -20.06 -13.77 9.42
N ILE A 59 -19.79 -12.56 8.93
CA ILE A 59 -19.77 -12.26 7.49
C ILE A 59 -18.72 -13.16 6.80
N ALA A 60 -17.49 -13.21 7.30
CA ALA A 60 -16.43 -14.03 6.68
C ALA A 60 -16.82 -15.51 6.57
N LYS A 61 -17.48 -16.06 7.59
CA LYS A 61 -17.97 -17.45 7.58
C LYS A 61 -18.97 -17.71 6.47
N THR A 62 -19.84 -16.77 6.13
CA THR A 62 -20.84 -16.96 5.04
C THR A 62 -20.18 -17.12 3.67
N TYR A 63 -18.94 -16.67 3.51
CA TYR A 63 -18.13 -16.85 2.29
C TYR A 63 -17.22 -18.09 2.34
N GLY A 64 -17.36 -18.95 3.34
CA GLY A 64 -16.52 -20.14 3.50
C GLY A 64 -15.06 -19.82 3.88
N ALA A 65 -14.80 -18.64 4.41
CA ALA A 65 -13.46 -18.26 4.82
C ALA A 65 -12.98 -19.11 6.01
N ARG A 66 -11.72 -19.56 5.94
CA ARG A 66 -11.02 -20.13 7.08
C ARG A 66 -10.49 -19.00 7.95
N ILE A 67 -11.01 -18.91 9.18
CA ILE A 67 -10.70 -17.83 10.11
C ILE A 67 -9.69 -18.32 11.14
N ILE A 68 -8.66 -17.53 11.37
CA ILE A 68 -7.62 -17.74 12.37
C ILE A 68 -7.65 -16.53 13.30
N THR A 69 -7.71 -16.76 14.59
CA THR A 69 -7.65 -15.68 15.58
C THR A 69 -6.21 -15.46 16.03
N ASP A 70 -5.69 -14.25 15.83
CA ASP A 70 -4.39 -13.81 16.32
C ASP A 70 -4.54 -12.40 16.92
N PRO A 71 -4.74 -12.24 18.24
CA PRO A 71 -4.95 -10.95 18.87
C PRO A 71 -3.83 -9.97 18.53
N TRP A 72 -4.22 -8.70 18.29
CA TRP A 72 -3.30 -7.64 17.86
C TRP A 72 -2.11 -7.46 18.80
N GLN A 73 -0.89 -7.49 18.25
CA GLN A 73 0.39 -7.38 18.96
C GLN A 73 1.28 -6.25 18.46
N ASP A 74 0.69 -5.16 17.94
CA ASP A 74 1.43 -4.03 17.36
C ASP A 74 2.39 -4.46 16.22
N ASP A 75 1.93 -5.41 15.39
CA ASP A 75 2.69 -5.93 14.27
C ASP A 75 1.74 -6.38 13.16
N PHE A 76 1.80 -5.72 11.99
CA PHE A 76 1.01 -6.10 10.82
C PHE A 76 1.59 -7.29 10.06
N SER A 77 2.93 -7.49 10.09
CA SER A 77 3.56 -8.60 9.36
C SER A 77 3.21 -9.95 9.96
N ARG A 78 3.08 -10.03 11.28
CA ARG A 78 2.76 -11.26 12.00
C ARG A 78 1.45 -11.91 11.54
N PRO A 79 0.27 -11.26 11.62
CA PRO A 79 -0.97 -11.88 11.18
C PRO A 79 -1.00 -12.14 9.66
N ARG A 80 -0.35 -11.30 8.83
CA ARG A 80 -0.22 -11.59 7.39
C ARG A 80 0.58 -12.88 7.15
N ASN A 81 1.68 -13.08 7.85
CA ASN A 81 2.50 -14.28 7.72
C ASN A 81 1.78 -15.54 8.22
N ILE A 82 1.01 -15.45 9.30
CA ILE A 82 0.14 -16.55 9.75
C ILE A 82 -0.83 -16.96 8.64
N GLY A 83 -1.45 -15.99 7.96
CA GLY A 83 -2.33 -16.26 6.82
C GLY A 83 -1.62 -16.96 5.67
N ILE A 84 -0.42 -16.50 5.31
CA ILE A 84 0.41 -17.09 4.25
C ILE A 84 0.80 -18.53 4.58
N GLU A 85 1.24 -18.80 5.82
CA GLU A 85 1.64 -20.15 6.28
C GLU A 85 0.50 -21.15 6.22
N GLN A 86 -0.73 -20.70 6.29
CA GLN A 86 -1.91 -21.55 6.22
C GLN A 86 -2.45 -21.72 4.78
N ALA A 87 -1.92 -21.00 3.81
CA ALA A 87 -2.37 -21.05 2.43
C ALA A 87 -1.94 -22.34 1.73
N ARG A 88 -2.87 -22.94 0.97
CA ARG A 88 -2.68 -24.18 0.21
C ARG A 88 -2.60 -23.96 -1.30
N GLY A 89 -3.06 -22.80 -1.77
CA GLY A 89 -2.98 -22.42 -3.17
C GLY A 89 -1.54 -22.29 -3.65
N GLN A 90 -1.33 -22.47 -4.94
CA GLN A 90 -0.02 -22.30 -5.58
C GLN A 90 0.42 -20.83 -5.59
N TRP A 91 -0.54 -19.92 -5.52
CA TRP A 91 -0.32 -18.47 -5.48
C TRP A 91 -1.05 -17.84 -4.30
N ILE A 92 -0.45 -16.83 -3.74
CA ILE A 92 -1.01 -16.00 -2.67
C ILE A 92 -1.48 -14.69 -3.28
N PHE A 93 -2.71 -14.29 -2.98
CA PHE A 93 -3.25 -12.96 -3.27
C PHE A 93 -3.54 -12.23 -1.97
N ILE A 94 -2.91 -11.08 -1.77
CA ILE A 94 -3.09 -10.24 -0.59
C ILE A 94 -4.07 -9.12 -0.90
N MET A 95 -5.14 -9.02 -0.12
CA MET A 95 -6.08 -7.89 -0.14
C MET A 95 -6.44 -7.46 1.27
N ASP A 96 -6.77 -6.19 1.41
CA ASP A 96 -7.34 -5.64 2.62
C ASP A 96 -8.90 -5.69 2.54
N PRO A 97 -9.64 -5.79 3.67
CA PRO A 97 -11.08 -6.07 3.70
C PRO A 97 -11.98 -4.92 3.19
N ASP A 98 -11.39 -3.80 2.79
CA ASP A 98 -12.02 -2.62 2.23
C ASP A 98 -11.66 -2.38 0.75
N GLU A 99 -10.97 -3.35 0.15
CA GLU A 99 -10.56 -3.33 -1.24
C GLU A 99 -11.47 -4.20 -2.11
N ILE A 100 -11.49 -3.92 -3.43
CA ILE A 100 -12.15 -4.80 -4.41
C ILE A 100 -11.31 -4.99 -5.67
N ILE A 101 -11.56 -6.09 -6.37
CA ILE A 101 -11.14 -6.38 -7.74
C ILE A 101 -12.38 -6.39 -8.63
N LEU A 102 -12.31 -5.80 -9.81
CA LEU A 102 -13.41 -5.88 -10.76
C LEU A 102 -13.42 -7.23 -11.46
N GLN A 103 -14.61 -7.79 -11.70
CA GLN A 103 -14.78 -9.10 -12.35
C GLN A 103 -14.10 -9.17 -13.73
N LYS A 104 -14.06 -8.07 -14.47
CA LYS A 104 -13.36 -7.97 -15.76
C LYS A 104 -11.86 -8.27 -15.66
N ASP A 105 -11.26 -8.07 -14.48
CA ASP A 105 -9.82 -8.22 -14.24
C ASP A 105 -9.44 -9.62 -13.73
N HIS A 106 -10.42 -10.47 -13.37
CA HIS A 106 -10.18 -11.83 -12.85
C HIS A 106 -9.33 -12.68 -13.78
N ASN A 107 -9.65 -12.68 -15.08
CA ASN A 107 -8.91 -13.46 -16.04
C ASN A 107 -7.46 -13.01 -16.16
N ALA A 108 -7.21 -11.70 -16.11
CA ALA A 108 -5.85 -11.17 -16.12
C ALA A 108 -5.03 -11.65 -14.92
N ILE A 109 -5.63 -11.69 -13.70
CA ILE A 109 -4.98 -12.25 -12.51
C ILE A 109 -4.70 -13.75 -12.68
N LYS A 110 -5.68 -14.53 -13.18
CA LYS A 110 -5.50 -15.97 -13.44
C LYS A 110 -4.35 -16.22 -14.43
N TRP A 111 -4.18 -15.38 -15.45
CA TRP A 111 -3.08 -15.49 -16.40
C TRP A 111 -1.71 -15.31 -15.75
N LEU A 112 -1.58 -14.49 -14.70
CA LEU A 112 -0.31 -14.35 -13.98
C LEU A 112 0.16 -15.68 -13.36
N THR A 113 -0.76 -16.59 -13.02
CA THR A 113 -0.40 -17.90 -12.44
C THR A 113 0.37 -18.80 -13.41
N ARG A 114 0.32 -18.51 -14.70
CA ARG A 114 1.03 -19.25 -15.76
C ARG A 114 2.41 -18.68 -16.06
N ASP A 115 2.76 -17.55 -15.48
CA ASP A 115 4.06 -16.96 -15.71
C ASP A 115 5.16 -17.87 -15.14
N LYS A 116 6.16 -18.18 -15.99
CA LYS A 116 7.29 -19.04 -15.62
C LYS A 116 8.51 -18.24 -15.17
N LYS A 117 8.55 -16.95 -15.49
CA LYS A 117 9.70 -16.07 -15.23
C LYS A 117 9.56 -15.38 -13.87
N PHE A 118 8.39 -14.79 -13.60
CA PHE A 118 8.16 -14.02 -12.40
C PHE A 118 7.51 -14.88 -11.31
N VAL A 119 7.92 -14.69 -10.09
CA VAL A 119 7.36 -15.36 -8.91
C VAL A 119 6.52 -14.43 -8.05
N ALA A 120 6.52 -13.15 -8.35
CA ALA A 120 5.74 -12.14 -7.67
C ALA A 120 5.38 -11.00 -8.62
N PHE A 121 4.28 -10.28 -8.31
CA PHE A 121 3.79 -9.17 -9.12
C PHE A 121 3.43 -7.98 -8.25
N TRP A 122 3.91 -6.81 -8.68
CA TRP A 122 3.40 -5.54 -8.21
C TRP A 122 2.01 -5.29 -8.80
N ILE A 123 1.09 -4.93 -7.94
CA ILE A 123 -0.28 -4.53 -8.30
C ILE A 123 -0.51 -3.12 -7.75
N THR A 124 -1.12 -2.26 -8.57
CA THR A 124 -1.40 -0.89 -8.17
C THR A 124 -2.77 -0.79 -7.51
N THR A 125 -2.81 -0.21 -6.31
CA THR A 125 -4.06 0.18 -5.66
C THR A 125 -4.44 1.58 -6.07
N PHE A 126 -5.67 1.77 -6.51
CA PHE A 126 -6.30 3.07 -6.78
C PHE A 126 -7.02 3.52 -5.51
N ASN A 127 -6.38 4.41 -4.76
CA ASN A 127 -6.93 4.95 -3.51
C ASN A 127 -7.84 6.14 -3.84
N TYR A 128 -9.14 5.88 -3.98
CA TYR A 128 -10.14 6.90 -4.26
C TYR A 128 -10.36 7.77 -3.03
N GLY A 129 -10.47 9.07 -3.27
CA GLY A 129 -10.65 10.05 -2.22
C GLY A 129 -10.90 11.44 -2.77
N PRO A 130 -11.22 12.41 -1.90
CA PRO A 130 -11.42 13.79 -2.34
C PRO A 130 -10.15 14.31 -3.02
N ARG A 131 -10.36 15.22 -3.99
CA ARG A 131 -9.26 15.90 -4.68
C ARG A 131 -8.32 16.50 -3.64
N ASN A 132 -7.05 16.21 -3.77
CA ASN A 132 -5.99 16.77 -2.95
C ASN A 132 -4.86 17.26 -3.83
N PHE A 133 -3.96 18.08 -3.28
CA PHE A 133 -2.84 18.68 -4.00
C PHE A 133 -1.62 17.75 -4.14
N ARG A 134 -1.81 16.43 -4.03
CA ARG A 134 -0.74 15.47 -4.28
C ARG A 134 -0.41 15.45 -5.76
N MET A 135 0.87 15.51 -6.10
CA MET A 135 1.35 15.51 -7.49
C MET A 135 1.04 14.20 -8.23
N ASP A 136 0.79 13.11 -7.51
CA ASP A 136 0.46 11.80 -8.05
C ASP A 136 -1.07 11.53 -8.12
N TYR A 137 -1.91 12.51 -7.76
CA TYR A 137 -3.37 12.40 -7.90
C TYR A 137 -3.77 12.28 -9.38
N LYS A 138 -4.57 11.26 -9.69
CA LYS A 138 -5.09 10.99 -11.04
C LYS A 138 -6.56 11.33 -11.10
N PHE A 139 -6.90 12.29 -11.94
CA PHE A 139 -8.29 12.62 -12.24
C PHE A 139 -8.82 11.65 -13.30
N VAL A 140 -9.98 11.03 -13.06
CA VAL A 140 -10.62 10.06 -13.98
C VAL A 140 -12.10 10.33 -14.18
N GLY A 141 -12.66 11.38 -13.56
CA GLY A 141 -14.10 11.61 -13.49
C GLY A 141 -14.81 10.60 -12.58
N LYS A 142 -16.07 10.85 -12.28
CA LYS A 142 -16.86 9.93 -11.42
C LYS A 142 -17.08 8.56 -12.06
N ASP A 143 -17.19 8.50 -13.38
CA ASP A 143 -17.34 7.24 -14.13
C ASP A 143 -16.09 6.35 -14.05
N GLY A 144 -14.93 6.90 -13.71
CA GLY A 144 -13.70 6.16 -13.47
C GLY A 144 -13.59 5.56 -12.08
N ASP A 145 -14.47 5.93 -11.14
CA ASP A 145 -14.60 5.29 -9.83
C ASP A 145 -15.70 4.22 -9.89
N PRO A 146 -15.41 2.94 -9.60
CA PRO A 146 -16.42 1.86 -9.63
C PRO A 146 -17.65 2.10 -8.73
N LEU A 147 -17.55 2.96 -7.73
CA LEU A 147 -18.67 3.34 -6.87
C LEU A 147 -19.25 4.73 -7.18
N GLY A 148 -18.69 5.47 -8.15
CA GLY A 148 -19.14 6.80 -8.56
C GLY A 148 -19.04 7.87 -7.47
N ARG A 149 -18.16 7.71 -6.46
CA ARG A 149 -18.08 8.59 -5.29
C ARG A 149 -17.07 9.71 -5.46
N TYR A 150 -15.96 9.43 -6.14
CA TYR A 150 -14.83 10.34 -6.27
C TYR A 150 -14.42 10.54 -7.73
N GLU A 151 -13.86 11.70 -8.02
CA GLU A 151 -13.42 12.07 -9.37
C GLU A 151 -11.98 11.60 -9.67
N GLY A 152 -11.31 10.96 -8.70
CA GLY A 152 -9.96 10.51 -8.91
C GLY A 152 -9.39 9.73 -7.72
N TYR A 153 -8.15 9.32 -7.90
CA TYR A 153 -7.43 8.47 -6.93
C TYR A 153 -5.95 8.84 -6.83
N VAL A 154 -5.33 8.37 -5.75
CA VAL A 154 -3.87 8.36 -5.59
C VAL A 154 -3.38 6.93 -5.76
N PRO A 155 -2.49 6.63 -6.73
CA PRO A 155 -1.98 5.29 -6.92
C PRO A 155 -0.97 4.91 -5.82
N SER A 156 -1.02 3.65 -5.39
CA SER A 156 0.05 3.05 -4.58
C SER A 156 0.32 1.63 -5.07
N THR A 157 1.59 1.30 -5.29
CA THR A 157 1.97 0.00 -5.84
C THR A 157 2.64 -0.85 -4.77
N LYS A 158 2.17 -2.09 -4.61
CA LYS A 158 2.67 -3.06 -3.63
C LYS A 158 2.74 -4.45 -4.28
N THR A 159 3.64 -5.30 -3.80
CA THR A 159 3.61 -6.73 -4.14
C THR A 159 2.43 -7.38 -3.43
N ARG A 160 1.45 -7.83 -4.22
CA ARG A 160 0.21 -8.41 -3.69
C ARG A 160 -0.07 -9.83 -4.18
N PHE A 161 0.60 -10.25 -5.24
CA PHE A 161 0.40 -11.55 -5.86
C PHE A 161 1.73 -12.26 -6.02
N PHE A 162 1.91 -13.43 -5.40
CA PHE A 162 3.18 -14.15 -5.43
C PHE A 162 3.02 -15.66 -5.23
N LYS A 163 4.01 -16.43 -5.71
CA LYS A 163 4.05 -17.88 -5.56
C LYS A 163 4.15 -18.29 -4.09
N ASN A 164 3.33 -19.26 -3.71
CA ASN A 164 3.43 -19.94 -2.43
C ASN A 164 4.63 -20.89 -2.40
N GLY A 165 5.08 -21.28 -1.19
CA GLY A 165 6.14 -22.27 -0.99
C GLY A 165 7.57 -21.77 -1.21
N LEU A 166 7.78 -20.48 -1.54
CA LEU A 166 9.10 -19.87 -1.73
C LEU A 166 9.63 -19.13 -0.49
N GLY A 167 8.95 -19.26 0.65
CA GLY A 167 9.32 -18.57 1.89
C GLY A 167 9.08 -17.05 1.86
N ILE A 168 8.38 -16.53 0.83
CA ILE A 168 8.03 -15.10 0.74
C ILE A 168 7.15 -14.74 1.92
N ARG A 169 7.57 -13.70 2.67
CA ARG A 169 6.88 -13.25 3.87
C ARG A 169 6.99 -11.74 4.04
N PHE A 170 6.04 -11.19 4.76
CA PHE A 170 6.07 -9.78 5.17
C PHE A 170 7.14 -9.54 6.23
N GLU A 171 7.80 -8.40 6.15
CA GLU A 171 8.80 -7.95 7.09
C GLU A 171 8.50 -6.51 7.53
N GLY A 172 8.72 -6.20 8.80
CA GLY A 172 8.46 -4.92 9.44
C GLY A 172 7.09 -4.85 10.11
N CYS A 173 7.08 -4.39 11.36
CA CYS A 173 5.84 -4.32 12.15
C CYS A 173 4.81 -3.32 11.60
N TRP A 174 5.23 -2.35 10.78
CA TRP A 174 4.42 -1.31 10.17
C TRP A 174 4.96 -0.95 8.79
N HIS A 175 4.06 -0.64 7.83
CA HIS A 175 4.41 -0.56 6.41
C HIS A 175 5.19 -1.81 5.98
N GLU A 176 4.65 -2.94 6.35
CA GLU A 176 5.21 -4.26 6.09
C GLU A 176 5.20 -4.56 4.59
N LEU A 177 6.29 -5.13 4.09
CA LEU A 177 6.48 -5.46 2.69
C LEU A 177 7.10 -6.84 2.53
N VAL A 178 6.69 -7.56 1.49
CA VAL A 178 7.36 -8.78 1.03
C VAL A 178 8.57 -8.48 0.12
N ASP A 179 8.65 -7.22 -0.37
CA ASP A 179 9.67 -6.79 -1.34
C ASP A 179 11.09 -6.92 -0.81
N TRP A 180 11.31 -6.77 0.49
CA TRP A 180 12.64 -6.94 1.10
C TRP A 180 13.11 -8.39 1.05
N TYR A 181 12.20 -9.34 1.36
CA TYR A 181 12.49 -10.76 1.21
C TYR A 181 12.81 -11.11 -0.25
N ILE A 182 11.99 -10.65 -1.18
CA ILE A 182 12.11 -10.92 -2.61
C ILE A 182 13.46 -10.42 -3.14
N ARG A 183 13.84 -9.17 -2.82
CA ARG A 183 15.12 -8.57 -3.24
C ARG A 183 16.32 -9.30 -2.65
N ARG A 184 16.30 -9.59 -1.34
CA ARG A 184 17.39 -10.28 -0.64
C ARG A 184 17.63 -11.67 -1.22
N ASN A 185 16.58 -12.36 -1.65
CA ASN A 185 16.66 -13.68 -2.24
C ASN A 185 16.77 -13.65 -3.78
N LYS A 186 16.94 -12.47 -4.39
CA LYS A 186 17.11 -12.28 -5.85
C LYS A 186 15.98 -12.90 -6.68
N LEU A 187 14.76 -12.93 -6.14
CA LEU A 187 13.59 -13.46 -6.82
C LEU A 187 13.08 -12.44 -7.85
N LEU A 188 12.61 -12.92 -9.00
CA LEU A 188 12.15 -12.06 -10.07
C LEU A 188 10.71 -11.61 -9.86
N GLN A 189 10.50 -10.31 -9.99
CA GLN A 189 9.22 -9.64 -9.84
C GLN A 189 8.80 -8.99 -11.16
N GLY A 190 7.52 -9.14 -11.52
CA GLY A 190 6.87 -8.44 -12.63
C GLY A 190 5.92 -7.35 -12.15
N SER A 191 5.41 -6.55 -13.08
CA SER A 191 4.32 -5.59 -12.83
C SER A 191 3.06 -6.06 -13.54
N ALA A 192 1.93 -6.05 -12.85
CA ALA A 192 0.64 -6.36 -13.42
C ALA A 192 -0.22 -5.09 -13.51
N PRO A 193 -0.67 -4.70 -14.73
CA PRO A 193 -1.51 -3.51 -14.92
C PRO A 193 -2.97 -3.77 -14.54
N ILE A 194 -3.17 -4.35 -13.36
CA ILE A 194 -4.48 -4.72 -12.83
C ILE A 194 -4.70 -3.88 -11.58
N PRO A 195 -5.76 -3.05 -11.51
CA PRO A 195 -6.00 -2.22 -10.34
C PRO A 195 -6.71 -2.99 -9.22
N VAL A 196 -6.28 -2.76 -8.00
CA VAL A 196 -7.09 -2.99 -6.79
C VAL A 196 -7.74 -1.65 -6.44
N HIS A 197 -9.03 -1.63 -6.17
CA HIS A 197 -9.79 -0.42 -5.86
C HIS A 197 -10.03 -0.30 -4.36
N HIS A 198 -9.78 0.88 -3.80
CA HIS A 198 -9.86 1.16 -2.37
C HIS A 198 -10.43 2.56 -2.12
N TRP A 199 -11.31 2.75 -1.13
CA TRP A 199 -11.95 4.02 -0.77
C TRP A 199 -11.51 4.48 0.61
N THR A 200 -10.70 5.52 0.65
CA THR A 200 -10.04 6.00 1.87
C THR A 200 -10.98 6.53 2.96
N SER A 201 -12.22 6.90 2.60
CA SER A 201 -13.21 7.45 3.53
C SER A 201 -13.95 6.40 4.35
N GLU A 202 -13.84 5.12 3.98
CA GLU A 202 -14.64 4.07 4.63
C GLU A 202 -14.03 3.53 5.92
N ILE A 203 -12.75 3.84 6.17
CA ILE A 203 -11.91 3.04 7.06
C ILE A 203 -11.86 3.53 8.48
N SER A 204 -12.29 4.66 8.92
CA SER A 204 -11.98 4.93 10.31
C SER A 204 -12.96 5.86 11.04
N GLN A 205 -13.57 5.25 12.05
CA GLN A 205 -14.24 5.94 13.15
C GLN A 205 -13.26 6.48 14.21
N LYS A 206 -11.93 6.24 14.07
CA LYS A 206 -10.93 6.74 15.02
C LYS A 206 -10.70 8.23 14.82
N SER A 207 -10.60 8.97 15.93
CA SER A 207 -10.22 10.37 15.89
C SER A 207 -8.83 10.55 15.27
N ASP A 208 -8.54 11.71 14.68
CA ASP A 208 -7.22 12.00 14.13
C ASP A 208 -6.12 11.92 15.19
N LYS A 209 -6.46 12.20 16.46
CA LYS A 209 -5.54 12.08 17.59
C LYS A 209 -5.19 10.62 17.89
N ASP A 210 -6.18 9.72 17.86
CA ASP A 210 -5.93 8.28 18.10
C ASP A 210 -5.09 7.66 17.00
N LYS A 211 -5.35 8.04 15.74
CA LYS A 211 -4.55 7.64 14.58
C LYS A 211 -3.11 8.12 14.70
N SER A 212 -2.93 9.39 15.05
CA SER A 212 -1.61 10.00 15.21
C SER A 212 -0.79 9.31 16.30
N SER A 213 -1.37 9.04 17.46
CA SER A 213 -0.76 8.31 18.55
C SER A 213 -0.37 6.87 18.15
N PHE A 214 -1.26 6.18 17.45
CA PHE A 214 -1.01 4.84 16.95
C PHE A 214 0.18 4.81 15.96
N TYR A 215 0.19 5.70 14.95
CA TYR A 215 1.27 5.76 13.97
C TYR A 215 2.62 6.10 14.61
N LEU A 216 2.61 7.00 15.59
CA LEU A 216 3.83 7.33 16.32
C LEU A 216 4.40 6.10 17.06
N LYS A 217 3.55 5.38 17.81
CA LYS A 217 3.91 4.13 18.51
C LYS A 217 4.51 3.09 17.53
N MET A 218 3.85 2.89 16.39
CA MET A 218 4.30 1.92 15.38
C MET A 218 5.63 2.33 14.74
N GLY A 219 5.80 3.60 14.41
CA GLY A 219 7.06 4.11 13.86
C GLY A 219 8.23 4.00 14.86
N GLU A 220 7.99 4.32 16.13
CA GLU A 220 8.98 4.14 17.20
C GLU A 220 9.37 2.67 17.41
N LYS A 221 8.40 1.76 17.37
CA LYS A 221 8.65 0.33 17.44
C LYS A 221 9.53 -0.13 16.26
N LYS A 222 9.16 0.24 15.03
CA LYS A 222 9.90 -0.15 13.82
C LYS A 222 11.35 0.33 13.86
N VAL A 223 11.60 1.57 14.29
CA VAL A 223 12.97 2.10 14.42
C VAL A 223 13.76 1.36 15.51
N ARG A 224 13.13 0.95 16.62
CA ARG A 224 13.81 0.12 17.65
C ARG A 224 14.22 -1.24 17.12
N GLU A 225 13.35 -1.88 16.31
CA GLU A 225 13.63 -3.19 15.70
C GLU A 225 14.63 -3.09 14.55
N TRP A 226 14.62 -1.98 13.81
CA TRP A 226 15.43 -1.74 12.63
C TRP A 226 16.17 -0.40 12.68
N PRO A 227 17.11 -0.21 13.63
CA PRO A 227 17.75 1.08 13.90
C PRO A 227 18.62 1.61 12.75
N THR A 228 19.10 0.73 11.87
CA THR A 228 19.92 1.09 10.70
C THR A 228 19.11 1.14 9.39
N HIS A 229 17.79 0.93 9.46
CA HIS A 229 16.94 0.93 8.27
C HIS A 229 16.48 2.35 7.94
N ALA A 230 17.04 2.92 6.89
CA ALA A 230 16.83 4.32 6.52
C ALA A 230 15.35 4.70 6.31
N GLN A 231 14.56 3.84 5.64
CA GLN A 231 13.13 4.07 5.42
C GLN A 231 12.32 4.07 6.72
N ALA A 232 12.70 3.27 7.73
CA ALA A 232 11.99 3.25 9.02
C ALA A 232 12.08 4.63 9.72
N HIS A 233 13.22 5.30 9.65
CA HIS A 233 13.40 6.65 10.18
C HIS A 233 12.58 7.70 9.41
N TRP A 234 12.41 7.55 8.09
CA TRP A 234 11.54 8.43 7.31
C TRP A 234 10.07 8.23 7.66
N GLU A 235 9.64 6.99 7.82
CA GLU A 235 8.26 6.65 8.22
C GLU A 235 7.95 7.19 9.62
N LEU A 236 8.89 7.03 10.58
CA LEU A 236 8.79 7.64 11.91
C LEU A 236 8.68 9.16 11.82
N ALA A 237 9.51 9.82 11.01
CA ALA A 237 9.46 11.26 10.82
C ALA A 237 8.10 11.72 10.30
N THR A 238 7.48 10.96 9.39
CA THR A 238 6.13 11.23 8.88
C THR A 238 5.09 11.14 10.00
N ALA A 239 5.15 10.13 10.85
CA ALA A 239 4.28 9.99 12.01
C ALA A 239 4.50 11.13 13.03
N GLU A 240 5.74 11.52 13.28
CA GLU A 240 6.10 12.66 14.14
C GLU A 240 5.59 14.00 13.60
N MET A 241 5.60 14.19 12.27
CA MET A 241 5.02 15.37 11.62
C MET A 241 3.51 15.43 11.82
N ILE A 242 2.80 14.31 11.65
CA ILE A 242 1.36 14.20 11.88
C ILE A 242 1.04 14.50 13.35
N ALA A 243 1.87 14.01 14.29
CA ALA A 243 1.74 14.26 15.73
C ALA A 243 2.16 15.68 16.16
N GLY A 244 2.62 16.55 15.24
CA GLY A 244 3.09 17.90 15.54
C GLY A 244 4.48 17.97 16.19
N LEU A 245 5.20 16.85 16.28
CA LEU A 245 6.52 16.73 16.93
C LEU A 245 7.67 17.15 15.99
N ARG A 246 7.60 18.37 15.47
CA ARG A 246 8.42 18.89 14.36
C ARG A 246 9.94 18.76 14.59
N LYS A 247 10.41 19.04 15.82
CA LYS A 247 11.85 18.92 16.17
C LYS A 247 12.32 17.46 16.13
N ARG A 248 11.47 16.52 16.55
CA ARG A 248 11.75 15.07 16.45
C ARG A 248 11.77 14.64 14.98
N ALA A 249 10.78 15.01 14.20
CA ALA A 249 10.68 14.72 12.78
C ALA A 249 11.92 15.19 12.00
N SER A 250 12.43 16.41 12.29
CA SER A 250 13.66 16.90 11.67
C SER A 250 14.87 16.00 11.97
N ARG A 251 14.99 15.48 13.19
CA ARG A 251 16.06 14.55 13.59
C ARG A 251 15.92 13.18 12.92
N SER A 252 14.72 12.65 12.88
CA SER A 252 14.42 11.37 12.23
C SER A 252 14.69 11.44 10.72
N LEU A 253 14.31 12.55 10.04
CA LEU A 253 14.67 12.80 8.65
C LEU A 253 16.18 12.86 8.45
N ALA A 254 16.91 13.60 9.29
CA ALA A 254 18.37 13.70 9.21
C ALA A 254 19.03 12.32 9.36
N THR A 255 18.51 11.46 10.23
CA THR A 255 19.01 10.09 10.39
C THR A 255 18.72 9.25 9.14
N SER A 256 17.53 9.35 8.59
CA SER A 256 17.17 8.66 7.34
C SER A 256 18.10 9.03 6.17
N PHE A 257 18.41 10.34 6.02
CA PHE A 257 19.39 10.80 5.03
C PHE A 257 20.79 10.23 5.26
N ARG A 258 21.28 10.25 6.50
CA ARG A 258 22.61 9.67 6.84
C ARG A 258 22.69 8.17 6.52
N LEU A 259 21.59 7.46 6.64
CA LEU A 259 21.47 6.03 6.31
C LEU A 259 21.25 5.78 4.81
N GLY A 260 21.30 6.82 3.97
CA GLY A 260 21.29 6.70 2.49
C GLY A 260 19.92 6.67 1.84
N PHE A 261 18.81 6.93 2.57
CA PHE A 261 17.50 7.04 1.94
C PHE A 261 17.39 8.41 1.26
N ASN A 262 17.35 8.40 -0.07
CA ASN A 262 17.40 9.61 -0.90
C ASN A 262 16.28 9.58 -1.94
N ARG A 263 15.12 10.17 -1.59
CA ARG A 263 13.95 10.28 -2.46
C ARG A 263 13.42 11.70 -2.47
N PRO A 264 12.79 12.16 -3.56
CA PRO A 264 12.23 13.51 -3.65
C PRO A 264 11.27 13.86 -2.52
N ASP A 265 10.37 12.93 -2.15
CA ASP A 265 9.37 13.09 -1.11
C ASP A 265 9.97 13.35 0.29
N MET A 266 11.17 12.83 0.56
CA MET A 266 11.90 13.15 1.79
C MET A 266 12.34 14.60 1.86
N TYR A 267 12.85 15.13 0.77
CA TYR A 267 13.28 16.53 0.70
C TYR A 267 12.09 17.47 0.85
N PHE A 268 10.95 17.14 0.26
CA PHE A 268 9.71 17.90 0.44
C PHE A 268 9.20 17.82 1.88
N SER A 269 9.30 16.66 2.52
CA SER A 269 8.97 16.49 3.95
C SER A 269 9.90 17.31 4.83
N LEU A 270 11.22 17.32 4.52
CA LEU A 270 12.20 18.13 5.24
C LEU A 270 11.94 19.63 5.06
N SER A 271 11.66 20.07 3.83
CA SER A 271 11.30 21.45 3.52
C SER A 271 10.09 21.90 4.36
N ARG A 272 9.01 21.10 4.34
CA ARG A 272 7.81 21.37 5.14
C ARG A 272 8.12 21.46 6.63
N CYS A 273 8.92 20.51 7.14
CA CYS A 273 9.32 20.47 8.55
C CYS A 273 10.12 21.73 8.93
N GLN A 274 11.13 22.11 8.14
CA GLN A 274 11.97 23.29 8.39
C GLN A 274 11.15 24.58 8.31
N ARG A 275 10.22 24.70 7.36
CA ARG A 275 9.32 25.85 7.25
C ARG A 275 8.43 26.00 8.50
N LEU A 276 7.89 24.90 9.00
CA LEU A 276 7.10 24.90 10.24
C LEU A 276 7.91 25.19 11.51
N LEU A 277 9.24 25.05 11.44
CA LEU A 277 10.19 25.42 12.50
C LEU A 277 10.69 26.86 12.36
N GLY A 278 10.28 27.61 11.34
CA GLY A 278 10.72 28.98 11.06
C GLY A 278 12.06 29.07 10.31
N ASN A 279 12.63 27.97 9.87
CA ASN A 279 13.93 27.90 9.19
C ASN A 279 13.75 28.01 7.66
N THR A 280 13.36 29.17 7.16
CA THR A 280 12.98 29.37 5.75
C THR A 280 14.10 29.01 4.77
N GLU A 281 15.34 29.43 5.02
CA GLU A 281 16.48 29.14 4.14
C GLU A 281 16.75 27.64 4.01
N LYS A 282 16.70 26.90 5.14
CA LYS A 282 16.85 25.43 5.13
C LYS A 282 15.68 24.74 4.41
N ALA A 283 14.48 25.29 4.55
CA ALA A 283 13.31 24.80 3.87
C ALA A 283 13.43 24.95 2.34
N ASP A 284 13.87 26.11 1.87
CA ASP A 284 14.02 26.39 0.44
C ASP A 284 15.15 25.53 -0.17
N LEU A 285 16.28 25.37 0.52
CA LEU A 285 17.35 24.48 0.09
C LEU A 285 16.89 23.03 -0.02
N ALA A 286 16.13 22.55 0.97
CA ALA A 286 15.59 21.19 0.94
C ALA A 286 14.59 21.02 -0.24
N PHE A 287 13.72 21.99 -0.48
CA PHE A 287 12.80 21.97 -1.62
C PHE A 287 13.54 21.89 -2.96
N GLN A 288 14.54 22.75 -3.18
CA GLN A 288 15.35 22.76 -4.40
C GLN A 288 16.03 21.39 -4.62
N LYS A 289 16.62 20.79 -3.58
CA LYS A 289 17.20 19.45 -3.67
C LYS A 289 16.17 18.40 -4.06
N GLY A 290 14.96 18.46 -3.49
CA GLY A 290 13.85 17.57 -3.86
C GLY A 290 13.48 17.68 -5.34
N VAL A 291 13.40 18.90 -5.88
CA VAL A 291 13.15 19.15 -7.30
C VAL A 291 14.28 18.59 -8.17
N CYS A 292 15.55 18.81 -7.81
CA CYS A 292 16.68 18.26 -8.56
C CYS A 292 16.72 16.72 -8.58
N VAL A 293 16.34 16.07 -7.46
CA VAL A 293 16.26 14.59 -7.40
C VAL A 293 15.09 14.06 -8.23
N GLN A 294 13.97 14.78 -8.25
CA GLN A 294 12.78 14.39 -9.01
C GLN A 294 12.96 14.62 -10.53
N TYR A 295 13.65 15.69 -10.89
CA TYR A 295 13.87 16.11 -12.27
C TYR A 295 15.36 16.35 -12.52
N PRO A 296 16.16 15.29 -12.74
CA PRO A 296 17.62 15.42 -12.93
C PRO A 296 18.03 16.35 -14.08
N ALA A 297 17.17 16.52 -15.10
CA ALA A 297 17.41 17.44 -16.19
C ALA A 297 17.39 18.93 -15.78
N LEU A 298 16.84 19.24 -14.59
CA LEU A 298 16.80 20.61 -14.04
C LEU A 298 18.02 20.91 -13.14
N THR A 299 19.03 20.05 -13.08
CA THR A 299 20.25 20.25 -12.27
C THR A 299 21.12 21.44 -12.75
N HIS A 300 20.83 22.03 -13.93
CA HIS A 300 21.46 23.27 -14.39
C HIS A 300 20.93 24.53 -13.70
N ILE A 301 19.90 24.41 -12.87
CA ILE A 301 19.45 25.51 -12.01
C ILE A 301 20.43 25.56 -10.83
N ASP A 302 21.34 26.52 -10.85
CA ASP A 302 22.30 26.79 -9.78
C ASP A 302 21.54 26.80 -8.41
N PRO A 303 21.84 25.84 -7.51
CA PRO A 303 21.13 25.75 -6.22
C PRO A 303 21.39 26.98 -5.32
N ASN A 304 22.35 27.84 -5.69
CA ASN A 304 22.64 29.08 -5.00
C ASN A 304 21.98 30.32 -5.61
N LYS A 305 21.34 30.21 -6.78
CA LYS A 305 20.51 31.27 -7.33
C LYS A 305 19.09 31.09 -6.82
N LYS A 306 18.59 32.11 -6.05
CA LYS A 306 17.17 32.18 -5.68
C LYS A 306 16.31 31.99 -6.93
N PRO A 307 15.41 30.99 -6.98
CA PRO A 307 14.50 30.86 -8.09
C PRO A 307 13.64 32.13 -8.12
N LYS A 308 13.78 32.92 -9.17
CA LYS A 308 12.76 33.93 -9.49
C LYS A 308 11.49 33.16 -9.74
N ASN A 309 10.42 33.53 -9.05
CA ASN A 309 9.02 33.07 -9.07
C ASN A 309 8.52 32.42 -10.37
N ILE A 310 9.01 31.24 -10.74
CA ILE A 310 8.59 30.56 -11.98
C ILE A 310 7.50 29.49 -11.69
N LEU A 311 7.19 29.22 -10.44
CA LEU A 311 6.26 28.13 -10.08
C LEU A 311 5.04 28.57 -9.24
N LEU A 312 4.79 29.84 -9.04
CA LEU A 312 3.62 30.31 -8.28
C LEU A 312 2.53 31.00 -9.08
N ASP A 313 2.72 31.24 -10.37
CA ASP A 313 1.72 31.89 -11.23
C ASP A 313 0.80 30.91 -11.96
N GLY A 314 0.74 29.66 -11.55
CA GLY A 314 -0.07 28.62 -12.17
C GLY A 314 -0.65 27.57 -11.22
N LEU A 315 -0.78 27.86 -9.92
CA LEU A 315 -1.45 26.96 -8.97
C LEU A 315 -2.57 27.69 -8.24
#